data_6570fff1a8c4b26e8d6d1fe6c71f485b
#
_entry.id   6570fff1a8c4b26e8d6d1fe6c71f485b
#
_cell.length_a   1.000
_cell.length_b   1.000
_cell.length_c   1.000
_cell.angle_alpha   90.00
_cell.angle_beta   90.00
_cell.angle_gamma   90.00
#
_symmetry.space_group_name_H-M   'P 1'
#
loop_
_entity.id
_entity.type
_entity.pdbx_description
1 polymer ?
#
loop_
_entity_poly.entity_id
_entity_poly.type
_entity_poly.pdbx_seq_one_letter_code
_entity_poly.pdbx_strand_id
1 'polypeptide(L)'
;MECDLAVLCLQYLTFPCFNNEVDLDQQTLRQLTLEGHLAFQDYAIAKWLYHVTAVVETGRKLLDKGLDVPHRLESLSRALEDFMDRYQDEDWGANPVPACVEKCKAFEGQDFYDDLVALMSYIYTFQKKGFEARHVVSIKSLAASLMRNRDLLEKLPKELTTNELEIFRQFYDDERRYKCERITCMYFSEGFKDAKAQKKHKNVHERPFQCESSDCLARESGFANSNDLEKYVNIYPTL
;
A
#
# COMPACT_ATOMS: atom_id res chain seq x y z
N MET A 1 -7.22 -2.27 -20.18
CA MET A 1 -6.83 -1.20 -19.23
C MET A 1 -6.61 -1.75 -17.81
N GLU A 2 -7.64 -2.31 -17.11
CA GLU A 2 -7.43 -2.80 -15.74
C GLU A 2 -6.38 -3.92 -15.63
N CYS A 3 -6.38 -4.86 -16.58
CA CYS A 3 -5.36 -5.91 -16.66
C CYS A 3 -3.95 -5.33 -16.84
N ASP A 4 -3.80 -4.35 -17.71
CA ASP A 4 -2.50 -3.73 -17.99
C ASP A 4 -2.00 -2.95 -16.74
N LEU A 5 -2.91 -2.33 -15.98
CA LEU A 5 -2.59 -1.65 -14.74
C LEU A 5 -2.26 -2.65 -13.60
N ALA A 6 -2.95 -3.78 -13.55
CA ALA A 6 -2.62 -4.85 -12.60
C ALA A 6 -1.19 -5.37 -12.86
N VAL A 7 -0.89 -5.72 -14.12
CA VAL A 7 0.43 -6.18 -14.54
C VAL A 7 1.50 -5.14 -14.20
N LEU A 8 1.28 -3.87 -14.57
CA LEU A 8 2.22 -2.78 -14.30
C LEU A 8 2.49 -2.63 -12.80
N CYS A 9 1.47 -2.65 -11.96
CA CYS A 9 1.64 -2.53 -10.52
C CYS A 9 2.39 -3.72 -9.94
N LEU A 10 2.01 -4.95 -10.30
CA LEU A 10 2.67 -6.16 -9.80
C LEU A 10 4.15 -6.17 -10.19
N GLN A 11 4.47 -5.97 -11.48
CA GLN A 11 5.85 -5.91 -11.97
C GLN A 11 6.66 -4.80 -11.29
N TYR A 12 6.08 -3.61 -11.12
CA TYR A 12 6.76 -2.51 -10.44
C TYR A 12 7.12 -2.87 -9.00
N LEU A 13 6.24 -3.56 -8.28
CA LEU A 13 6.47 -3.96 -6.89
C LEU A 13 7.51 -5.08 -6.75
N THR A 14 7.97 -5.70 -7.84
CA THR A 14 9.11 -6.65 -7.83
C THR A 14 10.46 -5.98 -8.05
N PHE A 15 10.53 -4.67 -8.28
CA PHE A 15 11.78 -3.96 -8.49
C PHE A 15 12.73 -4.07 -7.29
N PRO A 16 14.07 -3.94 -7.51
CA PRO A 16 15.07 -4.08 -6.45
C PRO A 16 14.83 -3.16 -5.24
N CYS A 17 14.29 -1.95 -5.45
CA CYS A 17 13.98 -1.01 -4.37
C CYS A 17 12.87 -1.49 -3.40
N PHE A 18 12.18 -2.58 -3.72
CA PHE A 18 11.21 -3.25 -2.83
C PHE A 18 11.75 -4.57 -2.26
N ASN A 19 13.01 -4.91 -2.52
CA ASN A 19 13.64 -6.07 -1.92
C ASN A 19 14.24 -5.72 -0.56
N ASN A 20 13.91 -6.49 0.48
CA ASN A 20 14.50 -6.37 1.80
C ASN A 20 15.58 -7.42 2.05
N GLU A 21 15.65 -8.49 1.25
CA GLU A 21 16.65 -9.55 1.37
C GLU A 21 17.99 -9.15 0.77
N VAL A 22 17.97 -8.37 -0.31
CA VAL A 22 19.17 -7.76 -0.85
C VAL A 22 19.44 -6.50 -0.03
N ASP A 23 20.54 -6.52 0.70
CA ASP A 23 21.04 -5.35 1.42
C ASP A 23 21.50 -4.30 0.39
N LEU A 24 20.50 -3.63 -0.22
CA LEU A 24 20.76 -2.50 -1.10
C LEU A 24 21.50 -1.47 -0.28
N ASP A 25 22.79 -1.28 -0.60
CA ASP A 25 23.55 -0.23 0.03
C ASP A 25 22.87 1.13 -0.18
N GLN A 26 23.09 2.03 0.77
CA GLN A 26 22.45 3.34 0.77
C GLN A 26 22.75 4.14 -0.50
N GLN A 27 23.92 3.94 -1.12
CA GLN A 27 24.33 4.63 -2.33
C GLN A 27 23.51 4.14 -3.55
N THR A 28 23.33 2.83 -3.68
CA THR A 28 22.52 2.22 -4.74
C THR A 28 21.06 2.68 -4.62
N LEU A 29 20.48 2.66 -3.41
CA LEU A 29 19.11 3.11 -3.22
C LEU A 29 18.95 4.62 -3.51
N ARG A 30 19.95 5.44 -3.15
CA ARG A 30 20.01 6.86 -3.51
C ARG A 30 20.01 7.04 -5.04
N GLN A 31 20.83 6.27 -5.76
CA GLN A 31 20.91 6.33 -7.21
C GLN A 31 19.58 5.97 -7.87
N LEU A 32 18.97 4.84 -7.48
CA LEU A 32 17.64 4.43 -7.95
C LEU A 32 16.57 5.52 -7.68
N THR A 33 16.68 6.21 -6.55
CA THR A 33 15.78 7.32 -6.23
C THR A 33 15.96 8.48 -7.21
N LEU A 34 17.18 8.90 -7.48
CA LEU A 34 17.47 9.98 -8.44
C LEU A 34 17.08 9.61 -9.88
N GLU A 35 17.02 8.33 -10.20
CA GLU A 35 16.51 7.81 -11.47
C GLU A 35 14.97 7.70 -11.52
N GLY A 36 14.27 8.05 -10.44
CA GLY A 36 12.81 8.08 -10.38
C GLY A 36 12.15 6.74 -10.04
N HIS A 37 12.92 5.71 -9.64
CA HIS A 37 12.41 4.37 -9.37
C HIS A 37 11.36 4.30 -8.25
N LEU A 38 11.26 5.29 -7.38
CA LEU A 38 10.26 5.35 -6.31
C LEU A 38 9.03 6.21 -6.64
N ALA A 39 8.98 6.84 -7.83
CA ALA A 39 7.94 7.80 -8.18
C ALA A 39 6.52 7.20 -8.25
N PHE A 40 6.43 5.92 -8.62
CA PHE A 40 5.15 5.22 -8.78
C PHE A 40 4.74 4.39 -7.53
N GLN A 41 5.59 4.34 -6.49
CA GLN A 41 5.40 3.43 -5.35
C GLN A 41 4.07 3.62 -4.61
N ASP A 42 3.67 4.86 -4.33
CA ASP A 42 2.46 5.13 -3.56
C ASP A 42 1.20 4.68 -4.33
N TYR A 43 1.17 4.90 -5.65
CA TYR A 43 0.09 4.42 -6.50
C TYR A 43 0.08 2.90 -6.56
N ALA A 44 1.22 2.28 -6.90
CA ALA A 44 1.31 0.84 -7.06
C ALA A 44 0.87 0.12 -5.76
N ILE A 45 1.40 0.53 -4.60
CA ILE A 45 1.06 -0.06 -3.30
C ILE A 45 -0.42 0.14 -2.94
N ALA A 46 -1.00 1.31 -3.22
CA ALA A 46 -2.40 1.58 -2.88
C ALA A 46 -3.39 0.93 -3.85
N LYS A 47 -2.98 0.62 -5.09
CA LYS A 47 -3.91 0.29 -6.18
C LYS A 47 -3.73 -1.09 -6.81
N TRP A 48 -2.61 -1.79 -6.60
CA TRP A 48 -2.40 -3.10 -7.20
C TRP A 48 -3.55 -4.08 -6.93
N LEU A 49 -4.00 -4.15 -5.66
CA LEU A 49 -5.10 -5.04 -5.28
C LEU A 49 -6.43 -4.62 -5.93
N TYR A 50 -6.68 -3.33 -6.03
CA TYR A 50 -7.87 -2.82 -6.74
C TYR A 50 -7.88 -3.29 -8.20
N HIS A 51 -6.76 -3.16 -8.91
CA HIS A 51 -6.66 -3.57 -10.31
C HIS A 51 -6.76 -5.09 -10.46
N VAL A 52 -6.11 -5.87 -9.61
CA VAL A 52 -6.26 -7.35 -9.60
C VAL A 52 -7.72 -7.73 -9.33
N THR A 53 -8.37 -7.11 -8.37
CA THR A 53 -9.80 -7.37 -8.08
C THR A 53 -10.68 -7.00 -9.27
N ALA A 54 -10.43 -5.87 -9.93
CA ALA A 54 -11.17 -5.46 -11.12
C ALA A 54 -10.97 -6.45 -12.30
N VAL A 55 -9.77 -7.02 -12.45
CA VAL A 55 -9.52 -8.12 -13.41
C VAL A 55 -10.38 -9.33 -13.06
N VAL A 56 -10.41 -9.75 -11.80
CA VAL A 56 -11.23 -10.87 -11.33
C VAL A 56 -12.72 -10.63 -11.61
N GLU A 57 -13.24 -9.45 -11.29
CA GLU A 57 -14.65 -9.09 -11.48
C GLU A 57 -15.06 -8.99 -12.97
N THR A 58 -14.11 -8.62 -13.83
CA THR A 58 -14.35 -8.46 -15.26
C THR A 58 -13.88 -9.67 -16.09
N GLY A 59 -13.39 -10.73 -15.46
CA GLY A 59 -12.72 -11.86 -16.09
C GLY A 59 -13.47 -12.46 -17.28
N ARG A 60 -14.78 -12.73 -17.17
CA ARG A 60 -15.58 -13.25 -18.29
C ARG A 60 -15.56 -12.30 -19.50
N LYS A 61 -15.71 -10.98 -19.27
CA LYS A 61 -15.67 -9.99 -20.35
C LYS A 61 -14.28 -9.83 -20.96
N LEU A 62 -13.24 -10.08 -20.15
CA LEU A 62 -11.85 -10.04 -20.60
C LEU A 62 -11.59 -11.23 -21.56
N LEU A 63 -12.04 -12.43 -21.20
CA LEU A 63 -11.87 -13.65 -21.98
C LEU A 63 -12.71 -13.65 -23.27
N ASP A 64 -13.87 -12.99 -23.28
CA ASP A 64 -14.78 -12.91 -24.44
C ASP A 64 -14.33 -11.90 -25.51
N LYS A 65 -13.40 -10.98 -25.20
CA LYS A 65 -13.07 -9.84 -26.09
C LYS A 65 -11.68 -9.95 -26.72
N GLY A 66 -11.58 -10.70 -27.83
CA GLY A 66 -10.67 -10.27 -28.90
C GLY A 66 -9.27 -10.86 -28.95
N LEU A 67 -8.58 -10.47 -30.01
CA LEU A 67 -7.31 -10.99 -30.52
C LEU A 67 -6.08 -10.85 -29.59
N ASP A 68 -6.18 -10.01 -28.53
CA ASP A 68 -5.05 -9.65 -27.66
C ASP A 68 -5.12 -10.32 -26.27
N VAL A 69 -6.14 -11.15 -26.05
CA VAL A 69 -6.39 -11.81 -24.76
C VAL A 69 -5.24 -12.74 -24.34
N PRO A 70 -4.70 -13.61 -25.23
CA PRO A 70 -3.62 -14.53 -24.82
C PRO A 70 -2.39 -13.82 -24.29
N HIS A 71 -1.94 -12.75 -24.95
CA HIS A 71 -0.77 -11.98 -24.53
C HIS A 71 -0.99 -11.27 -23.16
N ARG A 72 -2.18 -10.74 -22.92
CA ARG A 72 -2.52 -10.11 -21.63
C ARG A 72 -2.57 -11.12 -20.49
N LEU A 73 -3.12 -12.29 -20.74
CA LEU A 73 -3.17 -13.37 -19.75
C LEU A 73 -1.77 -13.91 -19.45
N GLU A 74 -0.93 -14.07 -20.46
CA GLU A 74 0.47 -14.45 -20.29
C GLU A 74 1.24 -13.41 -19.47
N SER A 75 1.04 -12.11 -19.76
CA SER A 75 1.66 -11.03 -19.00
C SER A 75 1.18 -11.00 -17.55
N LEU A 76 -0.12 -11.26 -17.31
CA LEU A 76 -0.67 -11.34 -15.97
C LEU A 76 -0.14 -12.56 -15.21
N SER A 77 -0.04 -13.73 -15.87
CA SER A 77 0.53 -14.94 -15.30
C SER A 77 1.94 -14.70 -14.78
N ARG A 78 2.83 -14.19 -15.63
CA ARG A 78 4.21 -13.87 -15.26
C ARG A 78 4.29 -12.85 -14.12
N ALA A 79 3.47 -11.79 -14.19
CA ALA A 79 3.49 -10.75 -13.16
C ALA A 79 3.01 -11.26 -11.79
N LEU A 80 2.05 -12.19 -11.76
CA LEU A 80 1.60 -12.85 -10.53
C LEU A 80 2.67 -13.79 -9.98
N GLU A 81 3.25 -14.64 -10.82
CA GLU A 81 4.34 -15.56 -10.46
C GLU A 81 5.53 -14.76 -9.87
N ASP A 82 6.06 -13.77 -10.60
CA ASP A 82 7.17 -12.92 -10.16
C ASP A 82 6.86 -12.21 -8.83
N PHE A 83 5.61 -11.76 -8.65
CA PHE A 83 5.18 -11.09 -7.44
C PHE A 83 5.09 -12.05 -6.25
N MET A 84 4.51 -13.22 -6.43
CA MET A 84 4.39 -14.20 -5.35
C MET A 84 5.75 -14.80 -4.97
N ASP A 85 6.62 -15.04 -5.93
CA ASP A 85 8.01 -15.46 -5.70
C ASP A 85 8.81 -14.39 -4.95
N ARG A 86 8.63 -13.12 -5.31
CA ARG A 86 9.27 -11.99 -4.60
C ARG A 86 8.88 -11.94 -3.13
N TYR A 87 7.65 -12.26 -2.80
CA TYR A 87 7.09 -12.18 -1.45
C TYR A 87 6.80 -13.58 -0.88
N GLN A 88 7.64 -14.57 -1.20
CA GLN A 88 7.48 -15.97 -0.79
C GLN A 88 7.47 -16.21 0.73
N ASP A 89 7.97 -15.26 1.53
CA ASP A 89 7.89 -15.30 3.00
C ASP A 89 6.47 -15.15 3.55
N GLU A 90 5.52 -14.74 2.71
CA GLU A 90 4.12 -14.70 3.06
C GLU A 90 3.47 -16.08 2.84
N ASP A 91 2.55 -16.44 3.72
CA ASP A 91 1.82 -17.72 3.62
C ASP A 91 0.68 -17.60 2.58
N TRP A 92 1.04 -17.72 1.30
CA TRP A 92 0.12 -17.55 0.18
C TRP A 92 -0.98 -18.60 0.08
N GLY A 93 -0.85 -19.75 0.72
CA GLY A 93 -1.63 -20.87 0.22
C GLY A 93 -2.23 -21.83 1.22
N ALA A 94 -2.17 -21.56 2.52
CA ALA A 94 -2.58 -22.59 3.48
C ALA A 94 -4.03 -23.08 3.31
N ASN A 95 -4.98 -22.21 2.93
CA ASN A 95 -6.38 -22.62 2.68
C ASN A 95 -7.10 -21.67 1.73
N PRO A 96 -7.44 -22.08 0.49
CA PRO A 96 -8.27 -21.30 -0.40
C PRO A 96 -9.62 -20.93 0.25
N VAL A 97 -9.97 -19.65 0.21
CA VAL A 97 -11.26 -19.18 0.72
C VAL A 97 -12.35 -19.44 -0.32
N PRO A 98 -13.44 -20.16 0.00
CA PRO A 98 -14.48 -20.51 -0.98
C PRO A 98 -15.05 -19.32 -1.75
N ALA A 99 -15.20 -18.16 -1.09
CA ALA A 99 -15.66 -16.95 -1.73
C ALA A 99 -14.66 -16.39 -2.77
N CYS A 100 -13.36 -16.60 -2.56
CA CYS A 100 -12.31 -16.21 -3.50
C CYS A 100 -12.23 -17.18 -4.69
N VAL A 101 -12.36 -18.50 -4.45
CA VAL A 101 -12.47 -19.53 -5.48
C VAL A 101 -13.61 -19.20 -6.44
N GLU A 102 -14.83 -18.93 -5.92
CA GLU A 102 -15.97 -18.58 -6.77
C GLU A 102 -15.77 -17.30 -7.56
N LYS A 103 -15.14 -16.27 -6.96
CA LYS A 103 -14.80 -15.04 -7.66
C LYS A 103 -13.83 -15.26 -8.81
N CYS A 104 -12.82 -16.07 -8.62
CA CYS A 104 -11.78 -16.37 -9.63
C CYS A 104 -12.21 -17.37 -10.68
N LYS A 105 -13.39 -18.00 -10.58
CA LYS A 105 -13.86 -19.08 -11.43
C LYS A 105 -13.81 -18.81 -12.93
N ALA A 106 -13.90 -17.53 -13.34
CA ALA A 106 -13.77 -17.16 -14.75
C ALA A 106 -12.41 -17.54 -15.36
N PHE A 107 -11.39 -17.70 -14.52
CA PHE A 107 -10.02 -18.04 -14.89
C PHE A 107 -9.67 -19.52 -14.66
N GLU A 108 -10.65 -20.35 -14.28
CA GLU A 108 -10.45 -21.78 -14.11
C GLU A 108 -9.89 -22.40 -15.40
N GLY A 109 -8.78 -23.15 -15.28
CA GLY A 109 -8.04 -23.71 -16.40
C GLY A 109 -6.95 -22.80 -17.00
N GLN A 110 -6.74 -21.59 -16.47
CA GLN A 110 -5.56 -20.77 -16.77
C GLN A 110 -4.41 -21.17 -15.84
N ASP A 111 -3.17 -21.09 -16.31
CA ASP A 111 -1.97 -21.50 -15.57
C ASP A 111 -1.80 -20.74 -14.24
N PHE A 112 -2.25 -19.49 -14.17
CA PHE A 112 -2.16 -18.64 -12.99
C PHE A 112 -3.38 -18.71 -12.05
N TYR A 113 -4.31 -19.64 -12.29
CA TYR A 113 -5.56 -19.70 -11.51
C TYR A 113 -5.31 -19.95 -10.02
N ASP A 114 -4.46 -20.89 -9.69
CA ASP A 114 -4.15 -21.28 -8.31
C ASP A 114 -3.45 -20.13 -7.57
N ASP A 115 -2.51 -19.44 -8.21
CA ASP A 115 -1.82 -18.26 -7.68
C ASP A 115 -2.79 -17.11 -7.43
N LEU A 116 -3.71 -16.86 -8.36
CA LEU A 116 -4.72 -15.82 -8.21
C LEU A 116 -5.65 -16.13 -7.03
N VAL A 117 -6.10 -17.37 -6.88
CA VAL A 117 -6.94 -17.82 -5.76
C VAL A 117 -6.18 -17.69 -4.43
N ALA A 118 -4.90 -18.11 -4.40
CA ALA A 118 -4.04 -18.01 -3.23
C ALA A 118 -3.87 -16.57 -2.78
N LEU A 119 -3.49 -15.67 -3.69
CA LEU A 119 -3.31 -14.25 -3.44
C LEU A 119 -4.60 -13.60 -2.91
N MET A 120 -5.73 -13.84 -3.58
CA MET A 120 -7.02 -13.29 -3.18
C MET A 120 -7.47 -13.81 -1.80
N SER A 121 -7.20 -15.09 -1.51
CA SER A 121 -7.54 -15.71 -0.22
C SER A 121 -6.67 -15.17 0.92
N TYR A 122 -5.38 -14.97 0.69
CA TYR A 122 -4.46 -14.34 1.63
C TYR A 122 -4.95 -12.94 2.02
N ILE A 123 -5.21 -12.08 1.03
CA ILE A 123 -5.67 -10.71 1.25
C ILE A 123 -7.02 -10.68 1.97
N TYR A 124 -7.96 -11.52 1.55
CA TYR A 124 -9.27 -11.64 2.21
C TYR A 124 -9.12 -12.00 3.69
N THR A 125 -8.29 -13.00 3.99
CA THR A 125 -8.03 -13.45 5.36
C THR A 125 -7.32 -12.37 6.17
N PHE A 126 -6.34 -11.67 5.58
CA PHE A 126 -5.66 -10.55 6.22
C PHE A 126 -6.64 -9.44 6.60
N GLN A 127 -7.52 -9.03 5.68
CA GLN A 127 -8.50 -7.95 5.91
C GLN A 127 -9.57 -8.32 6.95
N LYS A 128 -9.78 -9.61 7.21
CA LYS A 128 -10.69 -10.11 8.27
C LYS A 128 -10.10 -10.04 9.67
N LYS A 129 -8.79 -9.81 9.82
CA LYS A 129 -8.14 -9.67 11.14
C LYS A 129 -8.63 -8.47 11.95
N GLY A 130 -9.31 -7.51 11.32
CA GLY A 130 -9.90 -6.36 11.99
C GLY A 130 -10.02 -5.12 11.10
N PHE A 131 -10.60 -4.07 11.66
CA PHE A 131 -10.80 -2.80 10.93
C PHE A 131 -9.46 -2.21 10.44
N GLU A 132 -8.45 -2.19 11.31
CA GLU A 132 -7.13 -1.61 11.00
C GLU A 132 -6.40 -2.35 9.88
N ALA A 133 -6.60 -3.66 9.76
CA ALA A 133 -5.97 -4.47 8.71
C ALA A 133 -6.34 -4.01 7.29
N ARG A 134 -7.45 -3.31 7.11
CA ARG A 134 -7.88 -2.77 5.81
C ARG A 134 -7.16 -1.50 5.41
N HIS A 135 -6.45 -0.87 6.34
CA HIS A 135 -5.80 0.42 6.15
C HIS A 135 -4.29 0.33 6.01
N VAL A 136 -3.73 -0.85 6.21
CA VAL A 136 -2.28 -1.08 6.15
C VAL A 136 -1.89 -1.95 4.96
N VAL A 137 -0.62 -1.89 4.58
CA VAL A 137 -0.06 -2.79 3.56
C VAL A 137 -0.05 -4.21 4.11
N SER A 138 -0.69 -5.14 3.40
CA SER A 138 -0.91 -6.52 3.86
C SER A 138 0.36 -7.37 3.84
N ILE A 139 1.28 -7.09 2.93
CA ILE A 139 2.54 -7.81 2.74
C ILE A 139 3.61 -7.15 3.59
N LYS A 140 4.17 -7.88 4.56
CA LYS A 140 5.08 -7.33 5.58
C LYS A 140 6.38 -6.76 4.99
N SER A 141 7.01 -7.52 4.10
CA SER A 141 8.25 -7.09 3.44
C SER A 141 8.03 -5.87 2.55
N LEU A 142 6.89 -5.78 1.86
CA LEU A 142 6.49 -4.60 1.08
C LEU A 142 6.23 -3.38 1.99
N ALA A 143 5.58 -3.59 3.14
CA ALA A 143 5.38 -2.53 4.13
C ALA A 143 6.70 -1.97 4.66
N ALA A 144 7.67 -2.85 4.97
CA ALA A 144 9.00 -2.47 5.42
C ALA A 144 9.77 -1.69 4.34
N SER A 145 9.72 -2.14 3.08
CA SER A 145 10.32 -1.44 1.95
C SER A 145 9.71 -0.04 1.76
N LEU A 146 8.39 0.08 1.83
CA LEU A 146 7.71 1.37 1.75
C LEU A 146 8.18 2.35 2.83
N MET A 147 8.28 1.88 4.08
CA MET A 147 8.74 2.72 5.20
C MET A 147 10.18 3.19 4.96
N ARG A 148 11.10 2.29 4.58
CA ARG A 148 12.48 2.62 4.24
C ARG A 148 12.57 3.64 3.11
N ASN A 149 11.85 3.42 2.03
CA ASN A 149 11.87 4.27 0.85
C ASN A 149 11.29 5.66 1.14
N ARG A 150 10.23 5.76 1.96
CA ARG A 150 9.66 7.03 2.39
C ARG A 150 10.60 7.80 3.32
N ASP A 151 11.25 7.12 4.27
CA ASP A 151 12.26 7.75 5.14
C ASP A 151 13.40 8.35 4.30
N LEU A 152 13.84 7.65 3.24
CA LEU A 152 14.81 8.17 2.31
C LEU A 152 14.27 9.41 1.57
N LEU A 153 13.07 9.37 0.99
CA LEU A 153 12.47 10.50 0.29
C LEU A 153 12.28 11.75 1.19
N GLU A 154 12.04 11.55 2.49
CA GLU A 154 11.92 12.64 3.47
C GLU A 154 13.27 13.28 3.82
N LYS A 155 14.36 12.50 3.85
CA LYS A 155 15.69 12.95 4.27
C LYS A 155 16.55 13.44 3.10
N LEU A 156 16.53 12.71 1.99
CA LEU A 156 17.40 12.90 0.84
C LEU A 156 17.48 14.35 0.32
N PRO A 157 16.39 15.12 0.19
CA PRO A 157 16.46 16.49 -0.33
C PRO A 157 17.37 17.43 0.46
N LYS A 158 17.67 17.12 1.73
CA LYS A 158 18.56 17.94 2.58
C LYS A 158 20.05 17.67 2.29
N GLU A 159 20.35 16.57 1.61
CA GLU A 159 21.69 16.06 1.36
C GLU A 159 22.09 16.22 -0.14
N LEU A 160 21.14 16.62 -1.00
CA LEU A 160 21.34 16.78 -2.42
C LEU A 160 22.03 18.09 -2.76
N THR A 161 22.91 18.03 -3.77
CA THR A 161 23.40 19.23 -4.45
C THR A 161 22.28 19.92 -5.22
N THR A 162 22.47 21.16 -5.63
CA THR A 162 21.46 21.93 -6.39
C THR A 162 20.99 21.18 -7.64
N ASN A 163 21.92 20.61 -8.42
CA ASN A 163 21.60 19.86 -9.64
C ASN A 163 20.83 18.58 -9.35
N GLU A 164 21.23 17.82 -8.32
CA GLU A 164 20.51 16.60 -7.92
C GLU A 164 19.11 16.91 -7.39
N LEU A 165 18.93 18.03 -6.69
CA LEU A 165 17.62 18.46 -6.21
C LEU A 165 16.69 18.83 -7.38
N GLU A 166 17.21 19.41 -8.45
CA GLU A 166 16.43 19.66 -9.68
C GLU A 166 15.99 18.34 -10.33
N ILE A 167 16.87 17.35 -10.41
CA ILE A 167 16.55 16.00 -10.91
C ILE A 167 15.49 15.36 -10.01
N PHE A 168 15.67 15.39 -8.69
CA PHE A 168 14.71 14.84 -7.72
C PHE A 168 13.30 15.43 -7.91
N ARG A 169 13.20 16.75 -8.10
CA ARG A 169 11.92 17.45 -8.31
C ARG A 169 11.21 17.10 -9.61
N GLN A 170 11.88 16.48 -10.57
CA GLN A 170 11.22 15.98 -11.78
C GLN A 170 10.33 14.76 -11.50
N PHE A 171 10.66 13.99 -10.47
CA PHE A 171 9.97 12.73 -10.13
C PHE A 171 9.11 12.83 -8.86
N TYR A 172 9.48 13.73 -7.92
CA TYR A 172 8.88 13.78 -6.59
C TYR A 172 8.42 15.18 -6.22
N ASP A 173 7.27 15.24 -5.56
CA ASP A 173 6.80 16.48 -4.93
C ASP A 173 7.62 16.74 -3.64
N ASP A 174 8.66 17.53 -3.75
CA ASP A 174 9.56 17.95 -2.67
C ASP A 174 8.79 18.72 -1.54
N GLU A 175 7.69 19.39 -1.88
CA GLU A 175 6.90 20.13 -0.91
C GLU A 175 5.96 19.25 -0.08
N ARG A 176 5.59 18.04 -0.57
CA ARG A 176 4.60 17.17 0.08
C ARG A 176 5.11 15.76 0.30
N ARG A 177 6.38 15.63 0.73
CA ARG A 177 7.05 14.34 0.90
C ARG A 177 6.66 13.55 2.16
N TYR A 178 6.01 14.19 3.14
CA TYR A 178 5.59 13.53 4.38
C TYR A 178 4.24 12.86 4.18
N LYS A 179 4.19 11.52 4.10
CA LYS A 179 3.00 10.76 3.69
C LYS A 179 2.27 10.12 4.88
N CYS A 180 0.97 9.88 4.75
CA CYS A 180 0.22 9.06 5.68
C CYS A 180 0.53 7.58 5.48
N GLU A 181 0.57 6.80 6.55
CA GLU A 181 0.85 5.36 6.49
C GLU A 181 -0.38 4.53 6.06
N ARG A 182 -1.59 5.08 6.16
CA ARG A 182 -2.84 4.38 5.82
C ARG A 182 -3.11 4.42 4.31
N ILE A 183 -3.09 3.25 3.66
CA ILE A 183 -3.28 3.11 2.20
C ILE A 183 -4.64 3.62 1.70
N THR A 184 -5.64 3.69 2.57
CA THR A 184 -6.99 4.20 2.25
C THR A 184 -7.14 5.71 2.49
N CYS A 185 -6.13 6.37 3.03
CA CYS A 185 -6.13 7.81 3.26
C CYS A 185 -5.66 8.56 2.01
N MET A 186 -6.34 9.65 1.64
CA MET A 186 -5.91 10.49 0.53
C MET A 186 -4.47 11.01 0.70
N TYR A 187 -4.04 11.27 1.93
CA TYR A 187 -2.68 11.72 2.23
C TYR A 187 -1.62 10.61 2.16
N PHE A 188 -2.02 9.39 1.84
CA PHE A 188 -1.08 8.33 1.47
C PHE A 188 -0.28 8.70 0.21
N SER A 189 -0.93 9.33 -0.77
CA SER A 189 -0.31 9.79 -2.01
C SER A 189 -0.05 11.31 -2.02
N GLU A 190 -0.96 12.14 -1.47
CA GLU A 190 -0.80 13.60 -1.53
C GLU A 190 0.25 14.14 -0.56
N GLY A 191 0.30 13.64 0.67
CA GLY A 191 1.29 14.01 1.68
C GLY A 191 1.12 15.42 2.28
N PHE A 192 2.13 15.81 3.09
CA PHE A 192 2.18 17.05 3.87
C PHE A 192 3.52 17.77 3.65
N LYS A 193 3.54 19.08 3.90
CA LYS A 193 4.72 19.93 3.76
C LYS A 193 5.80 19.64 4.83
N ASP A 194 5.39 19.21 6.00
CA ASP A 194 6.30 18.99 7.12
C ASP A 194 5.84 17.87 8.05
N ALA A 195 6.78 17.36 8.86
CA ALA A 195 6.54 16.30 9.82
C ALA A 195 5.52 16.69 10.92
N LYS A 196 5.36 17.99 11.23
CA LYS A 196 4.39 18.45 12.23
C LYS A 196 2.97 18.29 11.72
N ALA A 197 2.72 18.64 10.45
CA ALA A 197 1.44 18.45 9.79
C ALA A 197 1.10 16.94 9.66
N GLN A 198 2.07 16.13 9.26
CA GLN A 198 1.95 14.66 9.22
C GLN A 198 1.57 14.10 10.61
N LYS A 199 2.30 14.48 11.67
CA LYS A 199 2.01 14.04 13.05
C LYS A 199 0.62 14.46 13.51
N LYS A 200 0.22 15.70 13.23
CA LYS A 200 -1.13 16.18 13.55
C LYS A 200 -2.20 15.36 12.82
N HIS A 201 -1.96 15.00 11.56
CA HIS A 201 -2.87 14.14 10.79
C HIS A 201 -2.89 12.70 11.34
N LYS A 202 -1.75 12.13 11.72
CA LYS A 202 -1.66 10.80 12.34
C LYS A 202 -2.59 10.69 13.56
N ASN A 203 -2.66 11.74 14.37
CA ASN A 203 -3.57 11.81 15.51
C ASN A 203 -5.06 11.71 15.13
N VAL A 204 -5.46 12.06 13.91
CA VAL A 204 -6.86 11.91 13.45
C VAL A 204 -7.23 10.42 13.35
N HIS A 205 -6.26 9.59 12.99
CA HIS A 205 -6.45 8.14 12.90
C HIS A 205 -6.31 7.44 14.27
N GLU A 206 -5.31 7.81 15.04
CA GLU A 206 -4.93 7.15 16.29
C GLU A 206 -5.71 7.64 17.51
N ARG A 207 -6.20 8.88 17.47
CA ARG A 207 -6.95 9.53 18.57
C ARG A 207 -6.29 9.34 19.94
N PRO A 208 -5.04 9.77 20.13
CA PRO A 208 -4.24 9.43 21.29
C PRO A 208 -4.67 10.14 22.59
N PHE A 209 -5.54 11.15 22.50
CA PHE A 209 -6.01 11.91 23.65
C PHE A 209 -7.28 11.28 24.21
N GLN A 210 -7.16 10.55 25.31
CA GLN A 210 -8.26 9.79 25.91
C GLN A 210 -8.75 10.46 27.21
N CYS A 211 -10.03 10.30 27.52
CA CYS A 211 -10.58 10.68 28.80
C CYS A 211 -10.09 9.72 29.90
N GLU A 212 -9.63 10.24 31.03
CA GLU A 212 -9.11 9.44 32.14
C GLU A 212 -10.21 8.74 32.98
N SER A 213 -11.45 9.22 32.90
CA SER A 213 -12.58 8.63 33.64
C SER A 213 -12.89 7.21 33.17
N SER A 214 -12.97 6.26 34.10
CA SER A 214 -13.24 4.84 33.82
C SER A 214 -14.56 4.60 33.09
N ASP A 215 -15.56 5.40 33.40
CA ASP A 215 -16.95 5.21 32.95
C ASP A 215 -17.28 6.07 31.72
N CYS A 216 -16.28 6.75 31.17
CA CYS A 216 -16.44 7.63 30.03
C CYS A 216 -16.40 6.86 28.70
N LEU A 217 -17.48 6.92 27.91
CA LEU A 217 -17.55 6.32 26.58
C LEU A 217 -16.49 6.88 25.61
N ALA A 218 -16.07 8.15 25.81
CA ALA A 218 -15.01 8.77 25.02
C ALA A 218 -13.59 8.27 25.35
N ARG A 219 -13.43 7.45 26.39
CA ARG A 219 -12.15 6.82 26.74
C ARG A 219 -11.69 5.86 25.64
N GLU A 220 -12.59 5.05 25.12
CA GLU A 220 -12.26 4.10 24.02
C GLU A 220 -12.10 4.79 22.67
N SER A 221 -12.89 5.83 22.41
CA SER A 221 -12.89 6.53 21.13
C SER A 221 -11.71 7.50 20.95
N GLY A 222 -11.28 8.15 22.04
CA GLY A 222 -10.25 9.18 22.04
C GLY A 222 -10.52 10.41 21.16
N PHE A 223 -9.61 11.37 21.20
CA PHE A 223 -9.65 12.60 20.41
C PHE A 223 -8.38 12.80 19.62
N ALA A 224 -8.47 13.53 18.50
CA ALA A 224 -7.33 13.82 17.63
C ALA A 224 -6.38 14.89 18.21
N ASN A 225 -6.86 15.70 19.14
CA ASN A 225 -6.08 16.76 19.80
C ASN A 225 -6.55 17.01 21.22
N SER A 226 -5.68 17.62 22.03
CA SER A 226 -5.95 17.94 23.44
C SER A 226 -7.08 18.94 23.63
N ASN A 227 -7.23 19.90 22.71
CA ASN A 227 -8.27 20.93 22.84
C ASN A 227 -9.68 20.34 22.72
N ASP A 228 -9.86 19.32 21.86
CA ASP A 228 -11.16 18.65 21.73
C ASP A 228 -11.46 17.78 22.95
N LEU A 229 -10.46 17.12 23.54
CA LEU A 229 -10.59 16.44 24.80
C LEU A 229 -10.96 17.43 25.92
N GLU A 230 -10.27 18.57 26.02
CA GLU A 230 -10.55 19.61 27.04
C GLU A 230 -11.96 20.15 26.91
N LYS A 231 -12.43 20.48 25.71
CA LYS A 231 -13.81 20.88 25.46
C LYS A 231 -14.81 19.83 25.91
N TYR A 232 -14.52 18.55 25.60
CA TYR A 232 -15.37 17.45 26.02
C TYR A 232 -15.45 17.34 27.54
N VAL A 233 -14.33 17.36 28.25
CA VAL A 233 -14.28 17.29 29.73
C VAL A 233 -14.98 18.49 30.38
N ASN A 234 -14.88 19.69 29.77
CA ASN A 234 -15.59 20.88 30.26
C ASN A 234 -17.12 20.81 30.10
N ILE A 235 -17.61 20.12 29.05
CA ILE A 235 -19.04 19.94 28.80
C ILE A 235 -19.59 18.78 29.66
N TYR A 236 -18.78 17.74 29.81
CA TYR A 236 -19.13 16.54 30.55
C TYR A 236 -18.14 16.32 31.71
N PRO A 237 -18.16 17.19 32.73
CA PRO A 237 -17.30 16.99 33.90
C PRO A 237 -17.68 15.63 34.50
N THR A 238 -16.66 14.82 34.73
CA THR A 238 -16.78 13.45 35.24
C THR A 238 -17.84 13.36 36.37
N LEU A 239 -18.83 12.56 36.14
CA LEU A 239 -19.78 12.12 37.14
C LEU A 239 -19.10 11.32 38.23
#